data_f133560919eddd8abf18544eab5873eb
#
_entry.id   f133560919eddd8abf18544eab5873eb
#
_cell.length_a   1.000
_cell.length_b   1.000
_cell.length_c   1.000
_cell.angle_alpha   90.00
_cell.angle_beta   90.00
_cell.angle_gamma   90.00
#
_symmetry.space_group_name_H-M   'P 1'
#
loop_
_entity.id
_entity.type
_entity.pdbx_description
1 polymer ?
#
loop_
_entity_poly.entity_id
_entity_poly.type
_entity_poly.pdbx_seq_one_letter_code
_entity_poly.pdbx_strand_id
1 'polypeptide(L)'
;HPMYNDQLDVTPDNSNNPVFVIGPYPTAGSKIFKLQGAGSLQGSDAAEALVTALDNSYVDDTYTKLQFLIEAPVIRISPITEKAVGEKFEITGTTNLAVDDEILVEVVSSSFKATKKTESGEFSGATGTVKVKKGTEGYNTWSFPVDTANFKPDEYIVQASGVTVDVTTTALFNVVEKPPTTIPTTTPPTTPPT
;
A
#
# COMPACT_ATOMS: atom_id res chain seq x y z
N HIS A 1 -10.32 37.81 15.60
CA HIS A 1 -11.78 37.85 15.48
C HIS A 1 -12.35 38.94 16.39
N PRO A 2 -12.72 40.10 15.86
CA PRO A 2 -13.47 41.07 16.62
C PRO A 2 -14.93 40.57 16.74
N MET A 3 -15.30 40.14 17.93
CA MET A 3 -16.66 39.72 18.21
C MET A 3 -17.61 40.84 17.81
N TYR A 4 -18.63 40.54 17.04
CA TYR A 4 -19.79 41.40 16.74
C TYR A 4 -19.66 42.47 15.65
N ASN A 5 -18.71 42.34 14.73
CA ASN A 5 -18.61 43.31 13.65
C ASN A 5 -19.35 42.88 12.36
N ASP A 6 -19.75 41.61 12.25
CA ASP A 6 -20.42 41.06 11.09
C ASP A 6 -21.84 40.62 11.35
N GLN A 7 -22.60 40.45 10.27
CA GLN A 7 -23.97 39.92 10.33
C GLN A 7 -24.00 38.41 10.53
N LEU A 8 -22.89 37.70 10.21
CA LEU A 8 -22.75 36.26 10.37
C LEU A 8 -21.50 35.95 11.18
N ASP A 9 -21.55 34.89 11.95
CA ASP A 9 -20.44 34.46 12.78
C ASP A 9 -20.44 32.93 12.97
N VAL A 10 -19.26 32.35 13.26
CA VAL A 10 -19.09 30.93 13.62
C VAL A 10 -19.08 30.83 15.15
N THR A 11 -20.13 30.28 15.71
CA THR A 11 -20.29 30.21 17.17
C THR A 11 -20.61 28.79 17.63
N PRO A 12 -20.16 28.39 18.85
CA PRO A 12 -20.62 27.15 19.45
C PRO A 12 -22.13 27.21 19.75
N ASP A 13 -22.86 26.16 19.42
CA ASP A 13 -24.26 26.02 19.87
C ASP A 13 -24.27 25.69 21.37
N ASN A 14 -25.10 26.41 22.13
CA ASN A 14 -25.24 26.27 23.59
C ASN A 14 -25.87 24.94 24.05
N SER A 15 -26.04 23.97 23.17
CA SER A 15 -26.43 22.63 23.55
C SER A 15 -25.20 21.86 24.09
N ASN A 16 -25.42 20.92 25.02
CA ASN A 16 -24.36 20.05 25.60
C ASN A 16 -23.59 19.18 24.58
N ASN A 17 -23.79 19.36 23.29
CA ASN A 17 -23.10 18.74 22.21
C ASN A 17 -22.15 19.74 21.53
N PRO A 18 -20.88 19.36 21.19
CA PRO A 18 -19.99 20.24 20.44
C PRO A 18 -20.55 20.46 19.02
N VAL A 19 -21.24 21.56 18.85
CA VAL A 19 -21.85 21.95 17.58
C VAL A 19 -21.42 23.37 17.27
N PHE A 20 -20.93 23.59 16.06
CA PHE A 20 -20.64 24.91 15.53
C PHE A 20 -21.72 25.31 14.54
N VAL A 21 -22.12 26.57 14.56
CA VAL A 21 -23.08 27.11 13.64
C VAL A 21 -22.57 28.38 13.01
N ILE A 22 -22.92 28.61 11.77
CA ILE A 22 -22.75 29.87 11.08
C ILE A 22 -24.10 30.55 11.02
N GLY A 23 -24.20 31.75 11.51
CA GLY A 23 -25.47 32.49 11.53
C GLY A 23 -25.33 33.85 12.16
N PRO A 24 -26.39 34.66 12.12
CA PRO A 24 -26.38 36.00 12.70
C PRO A 24 -26.15 35.96 14.20
N TYR A 25 -25.26 36.82 14.67
CA TYR A 25 -24.99 37.03 16.08
C TYR A 25 -25.75 38.24 16.59
N PRO A 26 -26.19 38.28 17.82
CA PRO A 26 -26.27 37.27 18.90
C PRO A 26 -27.54 36.42 18.87
N THR A 27 -28.33 36.56 17.84
CA THR A 27 -29.67 35.98 17.81
C THR A 27 -29.65 34.56 17.26
N ALA A 28 -30.00 33.59 18.06
CA ALA A 28 -30.10 32.18 17.72
C ALA A 28 -31.16 31.84 16.64
N GLY A 29 -31.54 32.80 15.79
CA GLY A 29 -32.71 32.67 14.94
C GLY A 29 -32.50 32.04 13.56
N SER A 30 -31.40 32.28 12.93
CA SER A 30 -31.20 31.86 11.52
C SER A 30 -29.88 31.18 11.32
N LYS A 31 -29.81 29.93 11.72
CA LYS A 31 -28.63 29.08 11.45
C LYS A 31 -28.57 28.79 9.97
N ILE A 32 -27.50 29.21 9.32
CA ILE A 32 -27.26 28.95 7.88
C ILE A 32 -26.60 27.59 7.69
N PHE A 33 -25.66 27.24 8.55
CA PHE A 33 -24.95 25.97 8.52
C PHE A 33 -24.73 25.44 9.94
N LYS A 34 -24.83 24.13 10.13
CA LYS A 34 -24.67 23.48 11.43
C LYS A 34 -23.74 22.27 11.30
N LEU A 35 -22.68 22.22 12.11
CA LEU A 35 -21.82 21.06 12.30
C LEU A 35 -22.27 20.34 13.58
N GLN A 36 -22.73 19.11 13.46
CA GLN A 36 -23.23 18.34 14.59
C GLN A 36 -22.66 16.92 14.61
N GLY A 37 -21.75 16.69 15.54
CA GLY A 37 -21.17 15.38 15.80
C GLY A 37 -20.13 14.93 14.78
N ALA A 38 -19.55 13.78 15.07
CA ALA A 38 -18.60 13.14 14.18
C ALA A 38 -19.30 12.73 12.87
N GLY A 39 -18.72 13.06 11.76
CA GLY A 39 -19.23 12.69 10.45
C GLY A 39 -20.14 13.73 9.77
N SER A 40 -20.41 14.89 10.39
CA SER A 40 -21.21 15.93 9.75
C SER A 40 -20.57 16.53 8.49
N LEU A 41 -19.26 16.31 8.29
CA LEU A 41 -18.51 16.71 7.11
C LEU A 41 -17.96 15.50 6.32
N GLN A 42 -18.55 14.34 6.47
CA GLN A 42 -18.20 13.16 5.69
C GLN A 42 -18.72 13.31 4.25
N GLY A 43 -17.87 13.63 3.37
CA GLY A 43 -18.15 13.81 1.95
C GLY A 43 -17.72 15.17 1.45
N SER A 44 -17.23 15.19 0.22
CA SER A 44 -16.75 16.39 -0.46
C SER A 44 -17.79 17.50 -0.51
N ASP A 45 -19.06 17.14 -0.77
CA ASP A 45 -20.16 18.10 -0.94
C ASP A 45 -20.51 18.81 0.36
N ALA A 46 -20.47 18.11 1.50
CA ALA A 46 -20.72 18.71 2.81
C ALA A 46 -19.58 19.65 3.21
N ALA A 47 -18.32 19.28 2.94
CA ALA A 47 -17.17 20.13 3.17
C ALA A 47 -17.19 21.36 2.25
N GLU A 48 -17.57 21.22 1.00
CA GLU A 48 -17.67 22.33 0.04
C GLU A 48 -18.81 23.29 0.41
N ALA A 49 -19.95 22.78 0.88
CA ALA A 49 -21.05 23.59 1.38
C ALA A 49 -20.60 24.44 2.61
N LEU A 50 -19.79 23.89 3.50
CA LEU A 50 -19.20 24.65 4.61
C LEU A 50 -18.27 25.74 4.10
N VAL A 51 -17.35 25.42 3.17
CA VAL A 51 -16.44 26.41 2.57
C VAL A 51 -17.24 27.55 1.93
N THR A 52 -18.28 27.22 1.16
CA THR A 52 -19.16 28.24 0.54
C THR A 52 -19.86 29.11 1.59
N ALA A 53 -20.27 28.52 2.71
CA ALA A 53 -20.89 29.26 3.79
C ALA A 53 -19.91 30.21 4.52
N LEU A 54 -18.64 29.80 4.66
CA LEU A 54 -17.57 30.60 5.24
C LEU A 54 -17.05 31.70 4.29
N ASP A 55 -17.09 31.44 2.99
CA ASP A 55 -16.65 32.38 1.94
C ASP A 55 -17.75 33.44 1.63
N ASN A 56 -18.44 33.88 2.65
CA ASN A 56 -19.48 34.90 2.53
C ASN A 56 -18.93 36.25 2.97
N SER A 57 -19.27 37.31 2.26
CA SER A 57 -18.83 38.70 2.57
C SER A 57 -19.25 39.21 3.96
N TYR A 58 -20.14 38.54 4.63
CA TYR A 58 -20.60 38.84 5.99
C TYR A 58 -19.93 37.99 7.08
N VAL A 59 -18.95 37.15 6.71
CA VAL A 59 -18.15 36.36 7.64
C VAL A 59 -16.70 36.83 7.54
N ASP A 60 -16.17 37.34 8.66
CA ASP A 60 -14.78 37.82 8.72
C ASP A 60 -13.81 36.80 9.28
N ASP A 61 -14.30 35.60 9.60
CA ASP A 61 -13.48 34.50 10.07
C ASP A 61 -12.56 33.96 8.96
N THR A 62 -11.33 33.65 9.31
CA THR A 62 -10.36 33.04 8.40
C THR A 62 -10.39 31.53 8.48
N TYR A 63 -10.26 30.86 7.35
CA TYR A 63 -10.19 29.41 7.28
C TYR A 63 -9.05 28.92 6.38
N THR A 64 -8.63 27.69 6.59
CA THR A 64 -7.70 27.00 5.70
C THR A 64 -8.34 25.70 5.24
N LYS A 65 -8.40 25.50 3.92
CA LYS A 65 -8.91 24.27 3.29
C LYS A 65 -7.74 23.32 3.03
N LEU A 66 -7.81 22.14 3.60
CA LEU A 66 -6.91 21.03 3.30
C LEU A 66 -7.70 19.92 2.61
N GLN A 67 -7.14 19.39 1.55
CA GLN A 67 -7.67 18.23 0.83
C GLN A 67 -6.71 17.06 0.97
N PHE A 68 -7.22 15.90 1.28
CA PHE A 68 -6.47 14.67 1.32
C PHE A 68 -7.32 13.51 0.80
N LEU A 69 -6.66 12.54 0.20
CA LEU A 69 -7.28 11.32 -0.28
C LEU A 69 -7.00 10.20 0.74
N ILE A 70 -8.04 9.45 1.10
CA ILE A 70 -7.92 8.22 1.88
C ILE A 70 -8.15 7.06 0.93
N GLU A 71 -7.12 6.26 0.71
CA GLU A 71 -7.18 5.06 -0.11
C GLU A 71 -7.05 3.81 0.76
N ALA A 72 -7.70 2.72 0.34
CA ALA A 72 -7.45 1.42 0.95
C ALA A 72 -5.97 1.02 0.73
N PRO A 73 -5.34 0.32 1.70
CA PRO A 73 -3.98 -0.17 1.52
C PRO A 73 -3.93 -1.17 0.35
N VAL A 74 -2.91 -1.04 -0.49
CA VAL A 74 -2.71 -1.88 -1.68
C VAL A 74 -1.25 -2.31 -1.75
N ILE A 75 -1.02 -3.60 -1.95
CA ILE A 75 0.27 -4.18 -2.32
C ILE A 75 0.10 -4.85 -3.69
N ARG A 76 1.01 -4.62 -4.61
CA ARG A 76 1.06 -5.29 -5.92
C ARG A 76 2.40 -5.98 -6.08
N ILE A 77 2.38 -7.18 -6.66
CA ILE A 77 3.56 -7.94 -7.04
C ILE A 77 3.72 -7.78 -8.55
N SER A 78 4.92 -7.42 -9.00
CA SER A 78 5.25 -7.40 -10.42
C SER A 78 5.24 -8.82 -10.99
N PRO A 79 4.89 -9.02 -12.27
CA PRO A 79 4.95 -10.34 -12.89
C PRO A 79 6.33 -10.99 -12.73
N ILE A 80 6.34 -12.24 -12.30
CA ILE A 80 7.56 -13.01 -12.09
C ILE A 80 7.66 -14.02 -13.23
N THR A 81 8.76 -13.97 -13.97
CA THR A 81 9.04 -14.96 -15.02
C THR A 81 9.51 -16.27 -14.39
N GLU A 82 9.42 -17.36 -15.18
CA GLU A 82 10.00 -18.65 -14.82
C GLU A 82 11.47 -18.52 -14.39
N LYS A 83 11.88 -19.28 -13.39
CA LYS A 83 13.22 -19.26 -12.78
C LYS A 83 13.84 -20.65 -12.80
N ALA A 84 15.16 -20.70 -12.94
CA ALA A 84 15.90 -21.96 -12.81
C ALA A 84 16.33 -22.20 -11.35
N VAL A 85 16.45 -23.48 -10.96
CA VAL A 85 17.06 -23.84 -9.67
C VAL A 85 18.48 -23.26 -9.59
N GLY A 86 18.79 -22.60 -8.48
CA GLY A 86 20.07 -21.90 -8.24
C GLY A 86 20.14 -20.49 -8.80
N GLU A 87 19.07 -19.96 -9.38
CA GLU A 87 19.00 -18.56 -9.81
C GLU A 87 18.76 -17.63 -8.62
N LYS A 88 19.40 -16.47 -8.64
CA LYS A 88 19.12 -15.37 -7.67
C LYS A 88 18.39 -14.27 -8.39
N PHE A 89 17.28 -13.83 -7.82
CA PHE A 89 16.49 -12.75 -8.40
C PHE A 89 15.78 -11.93 -7.30
N GLU A 90 15.16 -10.86 -7.67
CA GLU A 90 14.34 -10.06 -6.77
C GLU A 90 12.86 -10.15 -7.17
N ILE A 91 12.00 -10.42 -6.21
CA ILE A 91 10.57 -10.17 -6.33
C ILE A 91 10.37 -8.70 -6.04
N THR A 92 9.74 -7.98 -6.96
CA THR A 92 9.50 -6.55 -6.86
C THR A 92 8.01 -6.24 -6.88
N GLY A 93 7.67 -5.06 -6.39
CA GLY A 93 6.29 -4.62 -6.43
C GLY A 93 6.10 -3.15 -6.09
N THR A 94 4.86 -2.73 -6.14
CA THR A 94 4.45 -1.37 -5.78
C THR A 94 3.40 -1.40 -4.66
N THR A 95 3.29 -0.29 -3.93
CA THR A 95 2.35 -0.14 -2.83
C THR A 95 2.02 1.33 -2.60
N ASN A 96 0.86 1.62 -2.00
CA ASN A 96 0.54 2.94 -1.46
C ASN A 96 0.85 3.07 0.04
N LEU A 97 1.48 2.05 0.65
CA LEU A 97 1.96 2.14 2.03
C LEU A 97 3.07 3.19 2.16
N ALA A 98 3.25 3.72 3.36
CA ALA A 98 4.27 4.74 3.62
C ALA A 98 5.69 4.18 3.46
N VAL A 99 6.65 5.07 3.21
CA VAL A 99 8.07 4.71 3.24
C VAL A 99 8.42 4.23 4.64
N ASP A 100 9.25 3.19 4.72
CA ASP A 100 9.64 2.45 5.93
C ASP A 100 8.58 1.53 6.53
N ASP A 101 7.34 1.50 6.03
CA ASP A 101 6.40 0.44 6.36
C ASP A 101 6.98 -0.93 5.96
N GLU A 102 6.57 -1.97 6.68
CA GLU A 102 7.10 -3.32 6.50
C GLU A 102 6.10 -4.23 5.79
N ILE A 103 6.63 -4.99 4.83
CA ILE A 103 5.89 -6.03 4.09
C ILE A 103 6.55 -7.37 4.38
N LEU A 104 5.76 -8.32 4.91
CA LEU A 104 6.15 -9.73 5.03
C LEU A 104 5.97 -10.40 3.67
N VAL A 105 7.02 -11.02 3.17
CA VAL A 105 7.00 -11.80 1.92
C VAL A 105 7.28 -13.27 2.25
N GLU A 106 6.40 -14.14 1.78
CA GLU A 106 6.50 -15.57 1.93
C GLU A 106 6.44 -16.22 0.54
N VAL A 107 7.39 -17.10 0.25
CA VAL A 107 7.47 -17.88 -0.99
C VAL A 107 7.43 -19.35 -0.59
N VAL A 108 6.40 -20.07 -1.04
CA VAL A 108 6.19 -21.48 -0.70
C VAL A 108 5.82 -22.28 -1.93
N SER A 109 6.30 -23.54 -2.01
CA SER A 109 5.90 -24.49 -3.06
C SER A 109 4.40 -24.76 -2.97
N SER A 110 3.68 -24.76 -4.09
CA SER A 110 2.27 -25.08 -4.16
C SER A 110 1.97 -26.54 -3.79
N SER A 111 2.96 -27.41 -3.99
CA SER A 111 2.89 -28.83 -3.59
C SER A 111 3.18 -29.05 -2.10
N PHE A 112 3.53 -27.99 -1.36
CA PHE A 112 3.78 -28.09 0.08
C PHE A 112 2.48 -28.41 0.82
N LYS A 113 2.31 -29.69 1.20
CA LYS A 113 1.30 -30.13 2.14
C LYS A 113 1.86 -29.98 3.55
N ALA A 114 1.15 -29.27 4.42
CA ALA A 114 1.47 -29.21 5.84
C ALA A 114 1.53 -30.64 6.40
N THR A 115 2.72 -31.22 6.47
CA THR A 115 2.98 -32.54 7.04
C THR A 115 2.93 -32.45 8.56
N LYS A 116 2.41 -33.51 9.19
CA LYS A 116 2.42 -33.63 10.64
C LYS A 116 3.87 -33.55 11.13
N LYS A 117 4.07 -32.95 12.30
CA LYS A 117 5.33 -32.61 13.00
C LYS A 117 6.38 -33.75 13.13
N THR A 118 6.13 -34.92 12.56
CA THR A 118 6.97 -36.12 12.62
C THR A 118 7.72 -36.48 11.32
N GLU A 119 7.45 -35.78 10.22
CA GLU A 119 8.18 -35.97 8.97
C GLU A 119 8.96 -34.71 8.66
N SER A 120 10.27 -34.81 8.56
CA SER A 120 11.16 -33.73 8.10
C SER A 120 10.95 -33.49 6.60
N GLY A 121 9.84 -32.82 6.28
CA GLY A 121 9.64 -32.24 4.94
C GLY A 121 10.64 -31.09 4.79
N GLU A 122 11.57 -31.22 3.85
CA GLU A 122 12.45 -30.11 3.50
C GLU A 122 11.59 -28.92 3.07
N PHE A 123 11.66 -27.83 3.84
CA PHE A 123 11.02 -26.59 3.47
C PHE A 123 11.67 -26.04 2.18
N SER A 124 10.89 -25.97 1.12
CA SER A 124 11.30 -25.34 -0.13
C SER A 124 10.58 -24.00 -0.24
N GLY A 125 11.31 -22.91 -0.01
CA GLY A 125 10.75 -21.59 -0.02
C GLY A 125 11.68 -20.53 0.58
N ALA A 126 11.18 -19.31 0.67
CA ALA A 126 11.86 -18.19 1.30
C ALA A 126 10.84 -17.33 2.05
N THR A 127 11.24 -16.73 3.16
CA THR A 127 10.41 -15.78 3.91
C THR A 127 11.27 -14.66 4.47
N GLY A 128 10.70 -13.49 4.59
CA GLY A 128 11.37 -12.35 5.20
C GLY A 128 10.54 -11.08 5.12
N THR A 129 10.97 -10.06 5.83
CA THR A 129 10.34 -8.75 5.88
C THR A 129 11.19 -7.75 5.10
N VAL A 130 10.55 -6.90 4.31
CA VAL A 130 11.18 -5.83 3.55
C VAL A 130 10.54 -4.49 3.86
N LYS A 131 11.32 -3.43 3.77
CA LYS A 131 10.83 -2.06 3.94
C LYS A 131 10.41 -1.46 2.61
N VAL A 132 9.33 -0.71 2.67
CA VAL A 132 8.84 0.10 1.57
C VAL A 132 9.83 1.24 1.32
N LYS A 133 10.17 1.46 0.06
CA LYS A 133 11.06 2.53 -0.42
C LYS A 133 10.27 3.53 -1.23
N LYS A 134 10.72 4.77 -1.22
CA LYS A 134 10.12 5.83 -2.04
C LYS A 134 10.19 5.46 -3.51
N GLY A 135 9.04 5.46 -4.17
CA GLY A 135 8.89 5.26 -5.59
C GLY A 135 8.61 6.56 -6.34
N THR A 136 8.25 6.42 -7.60
CA THR A 136 7.82 7.49 -8.51
C THR A 136 6.35 7.32 -8.84
N GLU A 137 5.72 8.32 -9.44
CA GLU A 137 4.36 8.26 -9.97
C GLU A 137 3.25 7.90 -8.95
N GLY A 138 3.43 8.34 -7.70
CA GLY A 138 2.40 8.19 -6.66
C GLY A 138 2.37 6.85 -5.94
N TYR A 139 3.17 5.87 -6.34
CA TYR A 139 3.33 4.60 -5.65
C TYR A 139 4.75 4.42 -5.12
N ASN A 140 4.86 3.83 -3.94
CA ASN A 140 6.11 3.39 -3.37
C ASN A 140 6.48 2.00 -3.90
N THR A 141 7.72 1.58 -3.71
CA THR A 141 8.25 0.31 -4.22
C THR A 141 8.78 -0.56 -3.08
N TRP A 142 8.82 -1.85 -3.32
CA TRP A 142 9.45 -2.82 -2.44
C TRP A 142 10.16 -3.90 -3.26
N SER A 143 11.17 -4.55 -2.68
CA SER A 143 11.86 -5.66 -3.30
C SER A 143 12.29 -6.68 -2.25
N PHE A 144 12.19 -7.97 -2.60
CA PHE A 144 12.57 -9.10 -1.76
C PHE A 144 13.53 -10.01 -2.54
N PRO A 145 14.78 -10.21 -2.08
CA PRO A 145 15.73 -11.07 -2.73
C PRO A 145 15.39 -12.55 -2.49
N VAL A 146 15.43 -13.36 -3.53
CA VAL A 146 15.19 -14.80 -3.49
C VAL A 146 16.39 -15.54 -4.07
N ASP A 147 16.83 -16.59 -3.37
CA ASP A 147 17.83 -17.55 -3.84
C ASP A 147 17.15 -18.92 -3.98
N THR A 148 17.07 -19.42 -5.21
CA THR A 148 16.41 -20.70 -5.51
C THR A 148 17.35 -21.92 -5.38
N ALA A 149 18.53 -21.76 -4.77
CA ALA A 149 19.50 -22.86 -4.64
C ALA A 149 18.93 -24.11 -3.95
N ASN A 150 18.01 -23.91 -3.00
CA ASN A 150 17.34 -24.98 -2.25
C ASN A 150 15.91 -25.23 -2.73
N PHE A 151 15.47 -24.60 -3.82
CA PHE A 151 14.14 -24.81 -4.36
C PHE A 151 14.12 -26.07 -5.23
N LYS A 152 13.00 -26.76 -5.20
CA LYS A 152 12.73 -27.88 -6.11
C LYS A 152 11.94 -27.37 -7.32
N PRO A 153 12.07 -28.01 -8.49
CA PRO A 153 11.20 -27.70 -9.62
C PRO A 153 9.73 -27.87 -9.23
N ASP A 154 8.97 -26.77 -9.23
CA ASP A 154 7.56 -26.73 -8.84
C ASP A 154 6.98 -25.35 -9.16
N GLU A 155 5.64 -25.21 -9.00
CA GLU A 155 4.98 -23.94 -8.92
C GLU A 155 5.10 -23.37 -7.50
N TYR A 156 5.43 -22.11 -7.39
CA TYR A 156 5.57 -21.39 -6.12
C TYR A 156 4.54 -20.28 -5.99
N ILE A 157 4.00 -20.16 -4.79
CA ILE A 157 3.09 -19.10 -4.39
C ILE A 157 3.92 -18.05 -3.65
N VAL A 158 3.86 -16.81 -4.11
CA VAL A 158 4.37 -15.64 -3.39
C VAL A 158 3.19 -14.99 -2.70
N GLN A 159 3.30 -14.77 -1.41
CA GLN A 159 2.36 -13.96 -0.64
C GLN A 159 3.10 -12.74 -0.09
N ALA A 160 2.53 -11.56 -0.29
CA ALA A 160 3.02 -10.31 0.31
C ALA A 160 1.92 -9.70 1.18
N SER A 161 2.23 -9.49 2.45
CA SER A 161 1.28 -9.02 3.47
C SER A 161 1.82 -7.80 4.19
N GLY A 162 0.98 -6.80 4.43
CA GLY A 162 1.33 -5.66 5.28
C GLY A 162 1.49 -6.09 6.74
N VAL A 163 2.55 -5.64 7.42
CA VAL A 163 2.79 -6.00 8.84
C VAL A 163 1.89 -5.19 9.77
N THR A 164 1.66 -3.91 9.46
CA THR A 164 0.89 -2.99 10.29
C THR A 164 -0.52 -2.73 9.78
N VAL A 165 -0.83 -3.19 8.57
CA VAL A 165 -2.11 -2.97 7.89
C VAL A 165 -2.63 -4.28 7.31
N ASP A 166 -3.94 -4.46 7.32
CA ASP A 166 -4.59 -5.67 6.80
C ASP A 166 -4.71 -5.60 5.28
N VAL A 167 -3.64 -5.97 4.60
CA VAL A 167 -3.60 -6.12 3.14
C VAL A 167 -2.70 -7.28 2.76
N THR A 168 -3.17 -8.15 1.88
CA THR A 168 -2.43 -9.31 1.38
C THR A 168 -2.66 -9.46 -0.11
N THR A 169 -1.62 -9.83 -0.84
CA THR A 169 -1.69 -10.17 -2.26
C THR A 169 -0.86 -11.40 -2.55
N THR A 170 -1.18 -12.12 -3.61
CA THR A 170 -0.48 -13.33 -4.03
C THR A 170 -0.12 -13.30 -5.52
N ALA A 171 0.96 -13.97 -5.88
CA ALA A 171 1.37 -14.23 -7.25
C ALA A 171 1.95 -15.63 -7.38
N LEU A 172 2.02 -16.16 -8.58
CA LEU A 172 2.56 -17.48 -8.88
C LEU A 172 3.76 -17.35 -9.81
N PHE A 173 4.73 -18.24 -9.67
CA PHE A 173 5.81 -18.44 -10.64
C PHE A 173 6.30 -19.88 -10.61
N ASN A 174 6.92 -20.32 -11.68
CA ASN A 174 7.49 -21.66 -11.81
C ASN A 174 9.01 -21.63 -11.58
N VAL A 175 9.49 -22.65 -10.87
CA VAL A 175 10.91 -22.99 -10.81
C VAL A 175 11.12 -24.27 -11.60
N VAL A 176 12.06 -24.23 -12.54
CA VAL A 176 12.41 -25.35 -13.43
C VAL A 176 13.82 -25.84 -13.16
N GLU A 177 14.12 -27.06 -13.61
CA GLU A 177 15.49 -27.57 -13.56
C GLU A 177 16.45 -26.69 -14.37
N LYS A 178 17.65 -26.51 -13.84
CA LYS A 178 18.69 -25.78 -14.57
C LYS A 178 19.05 -26.53 -15.83
N PRO A 179 18.98 -25.91 -17.02
CA PRO A 179 19.44 -26.57 -18.26
C PRO A 179 20.88 -27.09 -18.11
N PRO A 180 21.20 -28.27 -18.63
CA PRO A 180 22.56 -28.79 -18.60
C PRO A 180 23.50 -27.82 -19.32
N THR A 181 24.56 -27.42 -18.65
CA THR A 181 25.61 -26.59 -19.26
C THR A 181 26.31 -27.39 -20.36
N THR A 182 26.00 -27.12 -21.61
CA THR A 182 26.74 -27.70 -22.75
C THR A 182 28.15 -27.13 -22.72
N ILE A 183 29.12 -27.95 -22.27
CA ILE A 183 30.54 -27.63 -22.41
C ILE A 183 30.81 -27.65 -23.92
N PRO A 184 31.33 -26.59 -24.53
CA PRO A 184 31.72 -26.64 -25.92
C PRO A 184 32.82 -27.67 -26.05
N THR A 185 32.56 -28.78 -26.77
CA THR A 185 33.54 -29.77 -27.11
C THR A 185 34.53 -29.11 -28.06
N THR A 186 35.71 -28.73 -27.58
CA THR A 186 36.80 -28.30 -28.42
C THR A 186 37.28 -29.51 -29.21
N THR A 187 36.95 -29.55 -30.48
CA THR A 187 37.49 -30.51 -31.43
C THR A 187 39.03 -30.36 -31.48
N PRO A 188 39.83 -31.41 -31.27
CA PRO A 188 41.28 -31.28 -31.37
C PRO A 188 41.65 -30.88 -32.80
N PRO A 189 42.72 -30.07 -33.01
CA PRO A 189 43.17 -29.72 -34.34
C PRO A 189 43.66 -30.97 -35.07
N THR A 190 43.05 -31.24 -36.22
CA THR A 190 43.51 -32.31 -37.16
C THR A 190 44.87 -31.91 -37.70
N THR A 191 45.91 -32.68 -37.36
CA THR A 191 47.25 -32.53 -37.95
C THR A 191 47.20 -32.97 -39.42
N PRO A 192 47.70 -32.18 -40.40
CA PRO A 192 47.77 -32.62 -41.80
C PRO A 192 48.80 -33.75 -41.96
N PRO A 193 48.56 -34.72 -42.82
CA PRO A 193 49.60 -35.77 -43.15
C PRO A 193 50.72 -35.15 -43.97
N THR A 194 51.98 -35.58 -43.62
CA THR A 194 53.24 -35.27 -44.31
C THR A 194 53.32 -36.03 -45.60
#